data_a572aaf5e5c0b59b1a2378686f323a7d
#
_entry.id   a572aaf5e5c0b59b1a2378686f323a7d
#
_cell.length_a   1.000
_cell.length_b   1.000
_cell.length_c   1.000
_cell.angle_alpha   90.00
_cell.angle_beta   90.00
_cell.angle_gamma   90.00
#
_symmetry.space_group_name_H-M   'P 1'
#
loop_
_entity.id
_entity.type
_entity.pdbx_description
1 polymer ?
#
loop_
_entity_poly.entity_id
_entity_poly.type
_entity_poly.pdbx_seq_one_letter_code
_entity_poly.pdbx_strand_id
1 'polypeptide(L)'
;PPKRIETVLETGADFGVGFDGDADRIGVVDERGEVIWGDRLMALYWTEILPKHPGAVAICEVKSSMALPETVEKYGGRPLWWKAGHSLVKARMREEHALFSGEVSGHMFFADEYYGYDDSFYAAGRLARIFSNDSRKLSEIM
;
A
#
# COMPACT_ATOMS: atom_id res chain seq x y z
N PRO A 1 12.13 0.07 -11.30
CA PRO A 1 13.08 0.49 -12.30
C PRO A 1 14.51 0.34 -11.84
N PRO A 2 15.45 -0.03 -12.74
CA PRO A 2 16.84 -0.36 -12.39
C PRO A 2 17.55 0.73 -11.58
N LYS A 3 17.39 1.99 -11.95
CA LYS A 3 18.01 3.13 -11.27
C LYS A 3 17.69 3.23 -9.78
N ARG A 4 16.45 2.92 -9.41
CA ARG A 4 15.98 2.96 -8.01
C ARG A 4 16.64 1.86 -7.19
N ILE A 5 16.73 0.67 -7.78
CA ILE A 5 17.37 -0.49 -7.17
C ILE A 5 18.85 -0.20 -6.95
N GLU A 6 19.54 0.29 -7.97
CA GLU A 6 20.97 0.65 -7.88
C GLU A 6 21.22 1.68 -6.79
N THR A 7 20.41 2.73 -6.73
CA THR A 7 20.57 3.81 -5.74
C THR A 7 20.42 3.27 -4.31
N VAL A 8 19.43 2.41 -4.06
CA VAL A 8 19.25 1.80 -2.73
C VAL A 8 20.47 0.96 -2.35
N LEU A 9 20.96 0.12 -3.25
CA LEU A 9 22.11 -0.74 -2.98
C LEU A 9 23.40 0.06 -2.76
N GLU A 10 23.62 1.12 -3.54
CA GLU A 10 24.82 1.96 -3.44
C GLU A 10 24.84 2.81 -2.17
N THR A 11 23.69 3.35 -1.77
CA THR A 11 23.60 4.28 -0.63
C THR A 11 23.37 3.59 0.71
N GLY A 12 22.96 2.30 0.70
CA GLY A 12 22.56 1.60 1.91
C GLY A 12 21.27 2.11 2.51
N ALA A 13 20.38 2.68 1.69
CA ALA A 13 19.09 3.20 2.13
C ALA A 13 18.19 2.08 2.67
N ASP A 14 17.31 2.43 3.60
CA ASP A 14 16.37 1.49 4.22
C ASP A 14 15.29 1.01 3.24
N PHE A 15 14.91 1.88 2.31
CA PHE A 15 14.00 1.56 1.21
C PHE A 15 14.13 2.63 0.11
N GLY A 16 13.57 2.35 -1.05
CA GLY A 16 13.50 3.28 -2.17
C GLY A 16 12.08 3.47 -2.66
N VAL A 17 11.74 4.69 -3.01
CA VAL A 17 10.42 5.04 -3.54
C VAL A 17 10.58 5.72 -4.90
N GLY A 18 9.69 5.41 -5.82
CA GLY A 18 9.61 6.11 -7.09
C GLY A 18 8.18 6.42 -7.46
N PHE A 19 8.01 7.48 -8.22
CA PHE A 19 6.72 7.96 -8.67
C PHE A 19 6.68 7.95 -10.19
N ASP A 20 5.50 7.81 -10.77
CA ASP A 20 5.35 7.99 -12.22
C ASP A 20 5.27 9.48 -12.59
N GLY A 21 5.07 9.79 -13.88
CA GLY A 21 5.18 11.15 -14.40
C GLY A 21 4.23 12.17 -13.79
N ASP A 22 3.03 11.75 -13.41
CA ASP A 22 2.00 12.59 -12.77
C ASP A 22 1.87 12.34 -11.26
N ALA A 23 2.74 11.49 -10.71
CA ALA A 23 2.84 11.18 -9.29
C ALA A 23 1.53 10.63 -8.69
N ASP A 24 0.76 9.87 -9.46
CA ASP A 24 -0.43 9.19 -8.97
C ASP A 24 -0.18 7.72 -8.59
N ARG A 25 0.94 7.15 -9.01
CA ARG A 25 1.36 5.78 -8.67
C ARG A 25 2.69 5.75 -7.93
N ILE A 26 2.80 4.86 -6.95
CA ILE A 26 4.01 4.64 -6.16
C ILE A 26 4.62 3.28 -6.47
N GLY A 27 5.93 3.23 -6.55
CA GLY A 27 6.69 1.98 -6.60
C GLY A 27 7.72 1.96 -5.49
N VAL A 28 7.87 0.82 -4.80
CA VAL A 28 8.73 0.68 -3.62
C VAL A 28 9.71 -0.47 -3.82
N VAL A 29 10.94 -0.28 -3.37
CA VAL A 29 11.94 -1.36 -3.25
C VAL A 29 12.46 -1.40 -1.81
N ASP A 30 12.78 -2.60 -1.34
CA ASP A 30 13.34 -2.76 0.00
C ASP A 30 14.85 -2.50 0.03
N GLU A 31 15.47 -2.65 1.20
CA GLU A 31 16.91 -2.42 1.42
C GLU A 31 17.80 -3.39 0.63
N ARG A 32 17.24 -4.51 0.16
CA ARG A 32 17.95 -5.49 -0.68
C ARG A 32 17.78 -5.24 -2.17
N GLY A 33 17.00 -4.20 -2.52
CA GLY A 33 16.71 -3.86 -3.92
C GLY A 33 15.58 -4.68 -4.54
N GLU A 34 14.80 -5.41 -3.73
CA GLU A 34 13.66 -6.17 -4.23
C GLU A 34 12.40 -5.31 -4.32
N VAL A 35 11.65 -5.48 -5.40
CA VAL A 35 10.42 -4.72 -5.65
C VAL A 35 9.31 -5.21 -4.73
N ILE A 36 8.65 -4.27 -4.06
CA ILE A 36 7.44 -4.53 -3.28
C ILE A 36 6.24 -4.24 -4.19
N TRP A 37 5.51 -5.27 -4.57
CA TRP A 37 4.36 -5.13 -5.44
C TRP A 37 3.17 -4.48 -4.71
N GLY A 38 2.28 -3.86 -5.47
CA GLY A 38 1.19 -3.04 -4.93
C GLY A 38 0.29 -3.75 -3.93
N ASP A 39 -0.05 -5.01 -4.17
CA ASP A 39 -0.89 -5.78 -3.25
C ASP A 39 -0.21 -6.05 -1.89
N ARG A 40 1.09 -6.29 -1.89
CA ARG A 40 1.85 -6.44 -0.66
C ARG A 40 2.02 -5.12 0.07
N LEU A 41 2.21 -4.04 -0.68
CA LEU A 41 2.26 -2.69 -0.11
C LEU A 41 0.91 -2.33 0.54
N MET A 42 -0.20 -2.67 -0.11
CA MET A 42 -1.54 -2.50 0.47
C MET A 42 -1.70 -3.28 1.77
N ALA A 43 -1.23 -4.53 1.79
CA ALA A 43 -1.27 -5.34 3.02
C ALA A 43 -0.51 -4.64 4.16
N LEU A 44 0.64 -4.05 3.88
CA LEU A 44 1.41 -3.31 4.86
C LEU A 44 0.64 -2.10 5.40
N TYR A 45 0.00 -1.31 4.55
CA TYR A 45 -0.82 -0.18 4.98
C TYR A 45 -1.99 -0.64 5.88
N TRP A 46 -2.63 -1.76 5.56
CA TRP A 46 -3.70 -2.29 6.38
C TRP A 46 -3.23 -2.74 7.78
N THR A 47 -1.98 -3.14 7.92
CA THR A 47 -1.43 -3.46 9.26
C THR A 47 -1.37 -2.23 10.17
N GLU A 48 -1.29 -1.03 9.62
CA GLU A 48 -1.35 0.22 10.38
C GLU A 48 -2.80 0.65 10.65
N ILE A 49 -3.68 0.50 9.68
CA ILE A 49 -5.05 1.03 9.75
C ILE A 49 -5.96 0.15 10.61
N LEU A 50 -5.92 -1.17 10.43
CA LEU A 50 -6.86 -2.09 11.09
C LEU A 50 -6.82 -2.09 12.60
N PRO A 51 -5.65 -1.98 13.28
CA PRO A 51 -5.64 -1.90 14.75
C PRO A 51 -6.45 -0.72 15.31
N LYS A 52 -6.55 0.38 14.57
CA LYS A 52 -7.33 1.57 14.93
C LYS A 52 -8.78 1.49 14.50
N HIS A 53 -9.10 0.63 13.55
CA HIS A 53 -10.43 0.52 12.92
C HIS A 53 -10.82 -0.95 12.74
N PRO A 54 -11.02 -1.72 13.85
CA PRO A 54 -11.38 -3.14 13.76
C PRO A 54 -12.66 -3.35 12.96
N GLY A 55 -12.67 -4.38 12.10
CA GLY A 55 -13.84 -4.70 11.28
C GLY A 55 -13.98 -3.86 10.01
N ALA A 56 -13.03 -2.98 9.71
CA ALA A 56 -13.06 -2.17 8.49
C ALA A 56 -13.08 -3.03 7.23
N VAL A 57 -13.78 -2.56 6.19
CA VAL A 57 -13.84 -3.23 4.89
C VAL A 57 -12.59 -2.87 4.07
N ALA A 58 -11.88 -3.90 3.60
CA ALA A 58 -10.75 -3.75 2.71
C ALA A 58 -11.12 -4.23 1.31
N ILE A 59 -11.14 -3.33 0.36
CA ILE A 59 -11.43 -3.67 -1.04
C ILE A 59 -10.19 -4.29 -1.66
N CYS A 60 -10.31 -5.54 -2.11
CA CYS A 60 -9.24 -6.28 -2.75
C CYS A 60 -9.52 -6.39 -4.25
N GLU A 61 -8.62 -5.84 -5.05
CA GLU A 61 -8.70 -5.96 -6.50
C GLU A 61 -8.54 -7.42 -6.92
N VAL A 62 -9.28 -7.86 -7.95
CA VAL A 62 -9.25 -9.25 -8.42
C VAL A 62 -7.87 -9.72 -8.90
N LYS A 63 -6.97 -8.80 -9.16
CA LYS A 63 -5.57 -9.10 -9.53
C LYS A 63 -4.64 -9.25 -8.33
N SER A 64 -5.11 -8.95 -7.13
CA SER A 64 -4.29 -9.05 -5.91
C SER A 64 -4.00 -10.50 -5.57
N SER A 65 -2.82 -10.73 -4.98
CA SER A 65 -2.49 -12.05 -4.42
C SER A 65 -3.28 -12.31 -3.15
N MET A 66 -3.30 -13.57 -2.71
CA MET A 66 -3.98 -13.96 -1.47
C MET A 66 -3.35 -13.35 -0.21
N ALA A 67 -2.14 -12.84 -0.32
CA ALA A 67 -1.45 -12.18 0.81
C ALA A 67 -2.25 -10.98 1.36
N LEU A 68 -2.94 -10.24 0.49
CA LEU A 68 -3.73 -9.09 0.90
C LEU A 68 -4.97 -9.49 1.74
N PRO A 69 -5.90 -10.32 1.24
CA PRO A 69 -7.06 -10.69 2.05
C PRO A 69 -6.68 -11.48 3.31
N GLU A 70 -5.67 -12.32 3.26
CA GLU A 70 -5.19 -13.06 4.43
C GLU A 70 -4.66 -12.11 5.52
N THR A 71 -3.90 -11.08 5.14
CA THR A 71 -3.43 -10.06 6.09
C THR A 71 -4.60 -9.28 6.67
N VAL A 72 -5.55 -8.87 5.84
CA VAL A 72 -6.75 -8.15 6.30
C VAL A 72 -7.52 -8.96 7.35
N GLU A 73 -7.75 -10.23 7.09
CA GLU A 73 -8.44 -11.12 8.05
C GLU A 73 -7.65 -11.29 9.35
N LYS A 74 -6.33 -11.48 9.23
CA LYS A 74 -5.43 -11.63 10.38
C LYS A 74 -5.50 -10.43 11.33
N TYR A 75 -5.65 -9.23 10.81
CA TYR A 75 -5.73 -7.99 11.58
C TYR A 75 -7.16 -7.56 11.91
N GLY A 76 -8.16 -8.43 11.66
CA GLY A 76 -9.54 -8.20 12.07
C GLY A 76 -10.39 -7.40 11.10
N GLY A 77 -9.93 -7.23 9.87
CA GLY A 77 -10.71 -6.56 8.82
C GLY A 77 -11.58 -7.52 8.01
N ARG A 78 -12.35 -6.97 7.08
CA ARG A 78 -13.23 -7.73 6.18
C ARG A 78 -12.82 -7.49 4.72
N PRO A 79 -12.19 -8.47 4.04
CA PRO A 79 -11.84 -8.32 2.63
C PRO A 79 -13.08 -8.38 1.74
N LEU A 80 -13.12 -7.53 0.72
CA LEU A 80 -14.18 -7.48 -0.28
C LEU A 80 -13.53 -7.46 -1.67
N TRP A 81 -13.78 -8.48 -2.47
CA TRP A 81 -13.25 -8.56 -3.84
C TRP A 81 -14.01 -7.64 -4.78
N TRP A 82 -13.29 -6.91 -5.62
CA TRP A 82 -13.86 -5.99 -6.58
C TRP A 82 -13.06 -5.92 -7.88
N LYS A 83 -13.65 -5.30 -8.90
CA LYS A 83 -13.04 -5.14 -10.23
C LYS A 83 -11.84 -4.21 -10.20
N ALA A 84 -10.86 -4.45 -11.07
CA ALA A 84 -9.72 -3.57 -11.26
C ALA A 84 -10.16 -2.24 -11.92
N GLY A 85 -9.42 -1.16 -11.63
CA GLY A 85 -9.63 0.17 -12.18
C GLY A 85 -9.90 1.21 -11.11
N HIS A 86 -9.09 2.28 -11.07
CA HIS A 86 -9.13 3.25 -9.97
C HIS A 86 -10.50 3.93 -9.78
N SER A 87 -11.23 4.19 -10.86
CA SER A 87 -12.56 4.79 -10.78
C SER A 87 -13.57 3.85 -10.12
N LEU A 88 -13.50 2.55 -10.47
CA LEU A 88 -14.38 1.52 -9.92
C LEU A 88 -14.07 1.27 -8.45
N VAL A 89 -12.78 1.23 -8.09
CA VAL A 89 -12.33 1.06 -6.72
C VAL A 89 -12.75 2.24 -5.85
N LYS A 90 -12.55 3.47 -6.32
CA LYS A 90 -12.97 4.69 -5.61
C LYS A 90 -14.48 4.73 -5.38
N ALA A 91 -15.27 4.37 -6.39
CA ALA A 91 -16.73 4.31 -6.27
C ALA A 91 -17.13 3.32 -5.17
N ARG A 92 -16.52 2.12 -5.17
CA ARG A 92 -16.82 1.10 -4.18
C ARG A 92 -16.36 1.51 -2.78
N MET A 93 -15.24 2.23 -2.64
CA MET A 93 -14.79 2.80 -1.37
C MET A 93 -15.86 3.70 -0.77
N ARG A 94 -16.46 4.58 -1.58
CA ARG A 94 -17.51 5.48 -1.10
C ARG A 94 -18.76 4.73 -0.67
N GLU A 95 -19.18 3.72 -1.43
CA GLU A 95 -20.34 2.90 -1.10
C GLU A 95 -20.16 2.13 0.21
N GLU A 96 -18.99 1.58 0.44
CA GLU A 96 -18.68 0.76 1.62
C GLU A 96 -18.07 1.57 2.78
N HIS A 97 -17.89 2.87 2.62
CA HIS A 97 -17.19 3.74 3.57
C HIS A 97 -15.80 3.19 3.94
N ALA A 98 -15.08 2.65 2.96
CA ALA A 98 -13.76 2.09 3.17
C ALA A 98 -12.74 3.18 3.47
N LEU A 99 -11.83 2.89 4.41
CA LEU A 99 -10.82 3.84 4.89
C LEU A 99 -9.57 3.88 4.01
N PHE A 100 -9.33 2.83 3.26
CA PHE A 100 -8.20 2.70 2.37
C PHE A 100 -8.49 1.66 1.31
N SER A 101 -7.98 1.87 0.12
CA SER A 101 -7.88 0.86 -0.92
C SER A 101 -6.74 1.22 -1.87
N GLY A 102 -6.48 0.35 -2.83
CA GLY A 102 -5.47 0.59 -3.84
C GLY A 102 -5.54 -0.44 -4.94
N GLU A 103 -4.59 -0.34 -5.85
CA GLU A 103 -4.45 -1.24 -6.98
C GLU A 103 -3.04 -1.82 -7.04
N VAL A 104 -2.91 -3.02 -7.59
CA VAL A 104 -1.60 -3.66 -7.82
C VAL A 104 -0.68 -2.77 -8.64
N SER A 105 -1.24 -1.92 -9.51
CA SER A 105 -0.49 -0.95 -10.32
C SER A 105 0.21 0.16 -9.53
N GLY A 106 -0.14 0.35 -8.26
CA GLY A 106 0.48 1.35 -7.39
C GLY A 106 -0.38 2.57 -7.06
N HIS A 107 -1.63 2.63 -7.51
CA HIS A 107 -2.59 3.64 -7.04
C HIS A 107 -3.01 3.31 -5.61
N MET A 108 -2.90 4.29 -4.70
CA MET A 108 -3.26 4.13 -3.28
C MET A 108 -4.19 5.26 -2.85
N PHE A 109 -5.32 4.89 -2.23
CA PHE A 109 -6.40 5.82 -1.86
C PHE A 109 -6.63 5.76 -0.36
N PHE A 110 -6.16 6.77 0.38
CA PHE A 110 -6.33 6.86 1.83
C PHE A 110 -7.51 7.77 2.18
N ALA A 111 -8.43 7.26 2.97
CA ALA A 111 -9.60 8.01 3.44
C ALA A 111 -9.76 7.96 4.97
N ASP A 112 -8.82 7.36 5.70
CA ASP A 112 -8.80 7.36 7.17
C ASP A 112 -8.33 8.70 7.75
N GLU A 113 -7.25 9.26 7.18
CA GLU A 113 -6.65 10.53 7.59
C GLU A 113 -6.42 11.46 6.39
N TYR A 114 -7.03 11.16 5.22
CA TYR A 114 -6.86 11.91 3.99
C TYR A 114 -8.16 11.90 3.18
N TYR A 115 -8.17 12.44 1.99
CA TYR A 115 -9.38 12.72 1.21
C TYR A 115 -9.76 11.61 0.21
N GLY A 116 -9.07 10.48 0.21
CA GLY A 116 -9.35 9.37 -0.73
C GLY A 116 -8.81 9.58 -2.14
N TYR A 117 -7.89 10.52 -2.34
CA TYR A 117 -7.24 10.74 -3.62
C TYR A 117 -6.04 9.80 -3.82
N ASP A 118 -5.71 9.52 -5.08
CA ASP A 118 -4.52 8.77 -5.46
C ASP A 118 -3.29 9.69 -5.47
N ASP A 119 -2.75 9.94 -4.29
CA ASP A 119 -1.59 10.80 -4.06
C ASP A 119 -0.41 9.96 -3.60
N SER A 120 0.55 9.71 -4.50
CA SER A 120 1.69 8.86 -4.21
C SER A 120 2.69 9.49 -3.23
N PHE A 121 2.77 10.82 -3.16
CA PHE A 121 3.59 11.49 -2.15
C PHE A 121 3.03 11.25 -0.76
N TYR A 122 1.72 11.32 -0.61
CA TYR A 122 1.07 10.98 0.66
C TYR A 122 1.29 9.51 1.03
N ALA A 123 1.17 8.60 0.05
CA ALA A 123 1.44 7.18 0.25
C ALA A 123 2.88 6.93 0.71
N ALA A 124 3.86 7.64 0.15
CA ALA A 124 5.26 7.56 0.58
C ALA A 124 5.44 8.04 2.03
N GLY A 125 4.77 9.11 2.42
CA GLY A 125 4.77 9.62 3.79
C GLY A 125 4.18 8.62 4.78
N ARG A 126 3.08 7.95 4.41
CA ARG A 126 2.47 6.88 5.21
C ARG A 126 3.43 5.70 5.39
N LEU A 127 4.14 5.30 4.33
CA LEU A 127 5.14 4.23 4.39
C LEU A 127 6.28 4.61 5.35
N ALA A 128 6.79 5.83 5.27
CA ALA A 128 7.82 6.33 6.16
C ALA A 128 7.36 6.31 7.62
N ARG A 129 6.11 6.65 7.90
CA ARG A 129 5.52 6.59 9.24
C ARG A 129 5.49 5.17 9.78
N ILE A 130 5.04 4.21 8.98
CA ILE A 130 5.02 2.79 9.38
C ILE A 130 6.43 2.33 9.69
N PHE A 131 7.37 2.63 8.81
CA PHE A 131 8.77 2.21 8.94
C PHE A 131 9.43 2.84 10.18
N SER A 132 9.14 4.09 10.49
CA SER A 132 9.72 4.78 11.66
C SER A 132 9.21 4.21 13.00
N ASN A 133 8.08 3.52 13.00
CA ASN A 133 7.49 2.88 14.18
C ASN A 133 7.81 1.38 14.28
N ASP A 134 8.65 0.86 13.39
CA ASP A 134 9.06 -0.55 13.38
C ASP A 134 10.58 -0.61 13.24
N SER A 135 11.25 -1.37 14.10
CA SER A 135 12.70 -1.51 14.10
C SER A 135 13.23 -2.52 13.08
N ARG A 136 12.33 -3.30 12.46
CA ARG A 136 12.70 -4.30 11.46
C ARG A 136 13.00 -3.64 10.11
N LYS A 137 13.82 -4.30 9.29
CA LYS A 137 14.03 -3.89 7.90
C LYS A 137 12.76 -4.14 7.09
N LEU A 138 12.60 -3.41 5.99
CA LEU A 138 11.38 -3.54 5.16
C LEU A 138 11.20 -4.98 4.65
N SER A 139 12.29 -5.64 4.23
CA SER A 139 12.24 -7.05 3.79
C SER A 139 11.78 -8.02 4.89
N GLU A 140 11.98 -7.67 6.15
CA GLU A 140 11.57 -8.50 7.29
C GLU A 140 10.07 -8.30 7.64
N ILE A 141 9.53 -7.12 7.35
CA ILE A 141 8.11 -6.79 7.58
C ILE A 141 7.22 -7.44 6.54
N MET A 142 7.69 -7.52 5.29
CA MET A 142 6.93 -8.01 4.13
C MET A 142 6.80 -9.53 4.06
#